data_95cf968aae8f69c56ba6a01672ca0b05
#
_entry.id   95cf968aae8f69c56ba6a01672ca0b05
#
_cell.length_a   1.000
_cell.length_b   1.000
_cell.length_c   1.000
_cell.angle_alpha   90.00
_cell.angle_beta   90.00
_cell.angle_gamma   90.00
#
_symmetry.space_group_name_H-M   'P 1'
#
loop_
_entity.id
_entity.type
_entity.pdbx_description
1 polymer ?
#
loop_
_entity_poly.entity_id
_entity_poly.type
_entity_poly.pdbx_seq_one_letter_code
_entity_poly.pdbx_strand_id
1 'polypeptide(L)'
;MWTYKNEPMEALSSFPEGTFGFIYRVVHIPTGKTYIGKKVLFHQKKVKLTKKELLEYTHVAGRKPAYKLAMNESDWKTYYGSNKEIVAMLKEGKKDEFKREILHLATSKKLLTYYETKYLFVYSVLEKPEEFYNDNILGKFFTKDFAQ
;
A
#
# COMPACT_ATOMS: atom_id res chain seq x y z
N MET A 1 -9.12 0.48 -12.14
CA MET A 1 -9.33 1.72 -11.38
C MET A 1 -9.63 1.40 -9.93
N TRP A 2 -9.08 2.16 -9.00
CA TRP A 2 -9.39 2.06 -7.59
C TRP A 2 -10.75 2.68 -7.28
N THR A 3 -11.52 2.06 -6.40
CA THR A 3 -12.76 2.65 -5.86
C THR A 3 -12.69 2.73 -4.34
N TYR A 4 -13.30 3.76 -3.79
CA TYR A 4 -13.49 3.92 -2.34
C TYR A 4 -14.95 4.29 -2.10
N LYS A 5 -15.67 3.47 -1.33
CA LYS A 5 -17.13 3.62 -1.10
C LYS A 5 -17.89 3.78 -2.41
N ASN A 6 -17.53 2.96 -3.42
CA ASN A 6 -18.08 2.94 -4.76
C ASN A 6 -17.77 4.16 -5.64
N GLU A 7 -16.91 5.09 -5.15
CA GLU A 7 -16.48 6.25 -5.93
C GLU A 7 -15.10 6.00 -6.54
N PRO A 8 -14.87 6.40 -7.80
CA PRO A 8 -13.56 6.21 -8.43
C PRO A 8 -12.53 7.13 -7.82
N MET A 9 -11.33 6.59 -7.59
CA MET A 9 -10.18 7.32 -7.06
C MET A 9 -9.13 7.41 -8.17
N GLU A 10 -9.13 8.50 -8.90
CA GLU A 10 -8.33 8.64 -10.13
C GLU A 10 -7.02 9.40 -9.95
N ALA A 11 -6.95 10.25 -8.94
CA ALA A 11 -5.79 11.12 -8.71
C ALA A 11 -5.57 11.33 -7.21
N LEU A 12 -4.41 11.90 -6.85
CA LEU A 12 -4.13 12.27 -5.45
C LEU A 12 -5.20 13.21 -4.89
N SER A 13 -5.73 14.10 -5.73
CA SER A 13 -6.80 15.02 -5.33
C SER A 13 -8.11 14.33 -4.97
N SER A 14 -8.27 13.05 -5.35
CA SER A 14 -9.44 12.26 -4.97
C SER A 14 -9.43 11.90 -3.47
N PHE A 15 -8.26 11.93 -2.83
CA PHE A 15 -8.12 11.61 -1.42
C PHE A 15 -8.25 12.84 -0.55
N PRO A 16 -8.82 12.70 0.68
CA PRO A 16 -8.80 13.79 1.64
C PRO A 16 -7.38 14.25 1.93
N GLU A 17 -7.21 15.54 2.22
CA GLU A 17 -5.92 16.09 2.62
C GLU A 17 -5.39 15.36 3.85
N GLY A 18 -4.09 15.08 3.87
CA GLY A 18 -3.45 14.35 4.96
C GLY A 18 -3.49 12.83 4.83
N THR A 19 -4.07 12.29 3.77
CA THR A 19 -4.06 10.84 3.53
C THR A 19 -2.63 10.38 3.24
N PHE A 20 -2.13 9.44 4.05
CA PHE A 20 -0.80 8.84 3.89
C PHE A 20 -0.82 7.62 2.97
N GLY A 21 -1.85 6.80 3.12
CA GLY A 21 -2.00 5.58 2.36
C GLY A 21 -3.36 4.94 2.60
N PHE A 22 -3.54 3.74 2.09
CA PHE A 22 -4.82 3.06 2.20
C PHE A 22 -4.66 1.55 2.35
N ILE A 23 -5.66 0.95 2.96
CA ILE A 23 -5.85 -0.50 3.03
C ILE A 23 -6.76 -0.87 1.87
N TYR A 24 -6.41 -1.93 1.15
CA TYR A 24 -7.14 -2.32 -0.04
C TYR A 24 -7.43 -3.82 -0.09
N ARG A 25 -8.37 -4.16 -0.95
CA ARG A 25 -8.54 -5.54 -1.40
C ARG A 25 -8.49 -5.58 -2.92
N VAL A 26 -7.85 -6.60 -3.44
CA VAL A 26 -7.84 -6.95 -4.85
C VAL A 26 -8.60 -8.26 -4.99
N VAL A 27 -9.68 -8.25 -5.76
CA VAL A 27 -10.57 -9.38 -5.91
C VAL A 27 -10.42 -9.95 -7.32
N HIS A 28 -10.16 -11.25 -7.41
CA HIS A 28 -10.20 -11.98 -8.68
C HIS A 28 -11.67 -12.30 -8.96
N ILE A 29 -12.25 -11.57 -9.91
CA ILE A 29 -13.69 -11.62 -10.17
C ILE A 29 -14.20 -13.02 -10.48
N PRO A 30 -13.54 -13.83 -11.36
CA PRO A 30 -14.03 -15.17 -11.69
C PRO A 30 -14.10 -16.13 -10.51
N THR A 31 -13.20 -16.02 -9.53
CA THR A 31 -13.12 -16.94 -8.39
C THR A 31 -13.58 -16.32 -7.07
N GLY A 32 -13.63 -15.00 -6.99
CA GLY A 32 -13.88 -14.28 -5.75
C GLY A 32 -12.69 -14.26 -4.80
N LYS A 33 -11.56 -14.90 -5.15
CA LYS A 33 -10.38 -14.97 -4.30
C LYS A 33 -9.75 -13.60 -4.14
N THR A 34 -9.41 -13.23 -2.90
CA THR A 34 -9.09 -11.85 -2.51
C THR A 34 -7.72 -11.74 -1.86
N TYR A 35 -7.05 -10.63 -2.10
CA TYR A 35 -5.82 -10.24 -1.40
C TYR A 35 -6.06 -8.91 -0.69
N ILE A 36 -5.67 -8.84 0.58
CA ILE A 36 -5.74 -7.63 1.39
C ILE A 36 -4.33 -7.13 1.66
N GLY A 37 -4.11 -5.84 1.44
CA GLY A 37 -2.80 -5.23 1.66
C GLY A 37 -2.90 -3.76 1.98
N LYS A 38 -1.74 -3.13 2.04
CA LYS A 38 -1.61 -1.68 2.26
C LYS A 38 -0.79 -1.05 1.15
N LYS A 39 -1.04 0.22 0.87
CA LYS A 39 -0.28 0.99 -0.11
C LYS A 39 -0.10 2.41 0.37
N VAL A 40 1.11 2.93 0.26
CA VAL A 40 1.39 4.35 0.51
C VAL A 40 1.10 5.16 -0.75
N LEU A 41 0.65 6.40 -0.56
CA LEU A 41 0.46 7.33 -1.66
C LEU A 41 1.77 7.99 -2.08
N PHE A 42 2.71 8.13 -1.13
CA PHE A 42 3.97 8.82 -1.35
C PHE A 42 5.15 7.99 -0.83
N HIS A 43 6.27 8.09 -1.51
CA HIS A 43 7.55 7.61 -1.01
C HIS A 43 8.38 8.77 -0.52
N GLN A 44 9.06 8.60 0.62
CA GLN A 44 10.08 9.52 1.07
C GLN A 44 11.42 9.06 0.52
N LYS A 45 12.14 9.98 -0.12
CA LYS A 45 13.47 9.71 -0.66
C LYS A 45 14.47 10.72 -0.11
N LYS A 46 15.63 10.25 0.34
CA LYS A 46 16.75 11.12 0.68
C LYS A 46 17.35 11.66 -0.60
N VAL A 47 17.38 12.98 -0.73
CA VAL A 47 17.97 13.67 -1.88
C VAL A 47 19.12 14.53 -1.36
N LYS A 48 20.30 14.44 -2.00
CA LYS A 48 21.45 15.26 -1.67
C LYS A 48 21.11 16.73 -1.90
N LEU A 49 21.42 17.57 -0.93
CA LEU A 49 21.18 19.01 -1.03
C LEU A 49 22.03 19.62 -2.15
N THR A 50 21.42 20.51 -2.94
CA THR A 50 22.14 21.29 -3.95
C THR A 50 23.00 22.34 -3.26
N LYS A 51 23.99 22.90 -3.98
CA LYS A 51 24.81 23.99 -3.46
C LYS A 51 23.96 25.18 -3.00
N LYS A 52 22.93 25.51 -3.76
CA LYS A 52 22.00 26.59 -3.40
C LYS A 52 21.28 26.32 -2.08
N GLU A 53 20.81 25.10 -1.89
CA GLU A 53 20.14 24.69 -0.66
C GLU A 53 21.09 24.70 0.54
N LEU A 54 22.34 24.28 0.35
CA LEU A 54 23.36 24.32 1.38
C LEU A 54 23.67 25.77 1.83
N LEU A 55 23.61 26.72 0.92
CA LEU A 55 23.83 28.15 1.23
C LEU A 55 22.77 28.68 2.20
N GLU A 56 21.55 28.17 2.18
CA GLU A 56 20.48 28.55 3.08
C GLU A 56 20.78 28.20 4.54
N TYR A 57 21.70 27.26 4.78
CA TYR A 57 22.11 26.84 6.12
C TYR A 57 23.35 27.58 6.65
N THR A 58 23.90 28.53 5.92
CA THR A 58 25.14 29.24 6.33
C THR A 58 25.00 30.02 7.65
N HIS A 59 23.78 30.39 8.01
CA HIS A 59 23.50 31.17 9.23
C HIS A 59 22.99 30.30 10.38
N VAL A 60 22.90 28.99 10.19
CA VAL A 60 22.40 28.06 11.20
C VAL A 60 23.57 27.51 12.00
N ALA A 61 23.50 27.61 13.33
CA ALA A 61 24.49 27.03 14.21
C ALA A 61 24.37 25.49 14.22
N GLY A 62 25.52 24.80 14.24
CA GLY A 62 25.57 23.36 14.31
C GLY A 62 25.84 22.66 12.98
N ARG A 63 25.64 21.35 12.94
CA ARG A 63 25.91 20.54 11.77
C ARG A 63 24.85 20.75 10.69
N LYS A 64 25.30 21.05 9.48
CA LYS A 64 24.42 21.20 8.33
C LYS A 64 23.92 19.82 7.88
N PRO A 65 22.64 19.66 7.49
CA PRO A 65 22.15 18.43 6.92
C PRO A 65 22.80 18.18 5.56
N ALA A 66 23.14 16.93 5.27
CA ALA A 66 23.70 16.51 3.98
C ALA A 66 22.59 16.18 2.96
N TYR A 67 21.41 15.80 3.46
CA TYR A 67 20.29 15.33 2.66
C TYR A 67 18.99 15.97 3.14
N LYS A 68 18.01 16.05 2.23
CA LYS A 68 16.63 16.41 2.55
C LYS A 68 15.71 15.27 2.16
N LEU A 69 14.52 15.23 2.74
CA LEU A 69 13.50 14.26 2.36
C LEU A 69 12.65 14.86 1.25
N ALA A 70 12.55 14.16 0.12
CA ALA A 70 11.65 14.50 -0.96
C ALA A 70 10.47 13.53 -0.96
N MET A 71 9.26 14.05 -1.18
CA MET A 71 8.05 13.26 -1.29
C MET A 71 7.72 13.05 -2.75
N ASN A 72 7.71 11.79 -3.18
CA ASN A 72 7.35 11.41 -4.55
C ASN A 72 6.09 10.56 -4.53
N GLU A 73 5.18 10.83 -5.47
CA GLU A 73 3.99 9.99 -5.64
C GLU A 73 4.41 8.55 -5.94
N SER A 74 3.77 7.58 -5.27
CA SER A 74 4.02 6.17 -5.50
C SER A 74 3.32 5.69 -6.77
N ASP A 75 3.52 4.42 -7.12
CA ASP A 75 2.85 3.76 -8.25
C ASP A 75 1.44 3.25 -7.91
N TRP A 76 0.79 3.86 -6.91
CA TRP A 76 -0.51 3.39 -6.40
C TRP A 76 -1.58 3.22 -7.48
N LYS A 77 -1.57 4.06 -8.52
CA LYS A 77 -2.59 4.02 -9.58
C LYS A 77 -2.58 2.71 -10.37
N THR A 78 -1.40 2.13 -10.56
CA THR A 78 -1.21 0.91 -11.35
C THR A 78 -0.95 -0.33 -10.50
N TYR A 79 -0.95 -0.18 -9.19
CA TYR A 79 -0.59 -1.22 -8.24
C TYR A 79 -1.74 -2.21 -7.99
N TYR A 80 -1.42 -3.50 -8.01
CA TYR A 80 -2.38 -4.61 -7.77
C TYR A 80 -1.97 -5.49 -6.59
N GLY A 81 -0.98 -5.07 -5.81
CA GLY A 81 -0.43 -5.85 -4.71
C GLY A 81 0.84 -6.58 -5.10
N SER A 82 1.51 -7.14 -4.12
CA SER A 82 2.78 -7.84 -4.27
C SER A 82 2.64 -9.36 -4.28
N ASN A 83 1.43 -9.89 -4.21
CA ASN A 83 1.19 -11.34 -4.19
C ASN A 83 1.68 -11.97 -5.50
N LYS A 84 2.46 -13.05 -5.38
CA LYS A 84 3.10 -13.71 -6.53
C LYS A 84 2.11 -14.27 -7.53
N GLU A 85 0.99 -14.84 -7.08
CA GLU A 85 -0.03 -15.40 -7.96
C GLU A 85 -0.71 -14.30 -8.77
N ILE A 86 -1.05 -13.19 -8.13
CA ILE A 86 -1.66 -12.04 -8.81
C ILE A 86 -0.68 -11.45 -9.82
N VAL A 87 0.58 -11.24 -9.42
CA VAL A 87 1.62 -10.71 -10.31
C VAL A 87 1.78 -11.59 -11.55
N ALA A 88 1.76 -12.92 -11.37
CA ALA A 88 1.85 -13.87 -12.50
C ALA A 88 0.66 -13.71 -13.45
N MET A 89 -0.55 -13.58 -12.93
CA MET A 89 -1.76 -13.39 -13.75
C MET A 89 -1.74 -12.06 -14.51
N LEU A 90 -1.21 -11.00 -13.90
CA LEU A 90 -1.06 -9.70 -14.57
C LEU A 90 -0.09 -9.81 -15.76
N LYS A 91 0.99 -10.57 -15.62
CA LYS A 91 1.95 -10.82 -16.70
C LYS A 91 1.32 -11.61 -17.86
N GLU A 92 0.29 -12.40 -17.57
CA GLU A 92 -0.46 -13.15 -18.58
C GLU A 92 -1.55 -12.29 -19.25
N GLY A 93 -1.65 -11.00 -18.91
CA GLY A 93 -2.62 -10.10 -19.49
C GLY A 93 -4.01 -10.17 -18.87
N LYS A 94 -4.15 -10.73 -17.66
CA LYS A 94 -5.43 -10.93 -16.98
C LYS A 94 -5.85 -9.77 -16.09
N LYS A 95 -5.35 -8.58 -16.35
CA LYS A 95 -5.64 -7.36 -15.57
C LYS A 95 -7.13 -7.11 -15.39
N ASP A 96 -7.93 -7.33 -16.43
CA ASP A 96 -9.36 -7.05 -16.42
C ASP A 96 -10.16 -8.04 -15.57
N GLU A 97 -9.53 -9.13 -15.10
CA GLU A 97 -10.17 -10.09 -14.21
C GLU A 97 -10.14 -9.65 -12.73
N PHE A 98 -9.51 -8.52 -12.43
CA PHE A 98 -9.34 -8.04 -11.06
C PHE A 98 -10.11 -6.74 -10.80
N LYS A 99 -10.70 -6.67 -9.61
CA LYS A 99 -11.34 -5.48 -9.08
C LYS A 99 -10.51 -4.98 -7.89
N ARG A 100 -10.26 -3.67 -7.84
CA ARG A 100 -9.48 -3.06 -6.76
C ARG A 100 -10.36 -2.12 -5.96
N GLU A 101 -10.44 -2.35 -4.66
CA GLU A 101 -11.26 -1.56 -3.75
C GLU A 101 -10.44 -1.09 -2.55
N ILE A 102 -10.62 0.18 -2.19
CA ILE A 102 -10.02 0.74 -0.99
C ILE A 102 -10.97 0.49 0.17
N LEU A 103 -10.46 -0.10 1.26
CA LEU A 103 -11.24 -0.43 2.45
C LEU A 103 -11.16 0.66 3.51
N HIS A 104 -10.00 1.30 3.64
CA HIS A 104 -9.77 2.26 4.72
C HIS A 104 -8.64 3.21 4.35
N LEU A 105 -8.78 4.50 4.70
CA LEU A 105 -7.74 5.50 4.50
C LEU A 105 -6.98 5.69 5.81
N ALA A 106 -5.66 5.83 5.74
CA ALA A 106 -4.81 6.03 6.90
C ALA A 106 -4.00 7.32 6.77
N THR A 107 -3.84 8.04 7.87
CA THR A 107 -3.18 9.32 7.93
C THR A 107 -1.71 9.25 8.34
N SER A 108 -1.22 8.06 8.71
CA SER A 108 0.17 7.84 9.11
C SER A 108 0.62 6.43 8.77
N LYS A 109 1.95 6.24 8.73
CA LYS A 109 2.55 4.92 8.53
C LYS A 109 2.12 3.94 9.63
N LYS A 110 2.07 4.41 10.87
CA LYS A 110 1.68 3.59 12.02
C LYS A 110 0.23 3.12 11.90
N LEU A 111 -0.70 4.01 11.58
CA LEU A 111 -2.09 3.67 11.38
C LEU A 111 -2.30 2.78 10.15
N LEU A 112 -1.52 2.99 9.10
CA LEU A 112 -1.58 2.15 7.92
C LEU A 112 -1.28 0.69 8.28
N THR A 113 -0.22 0.44 9.05
CA THR A 113 0.14 -0.90 9.52
C THR A 113 -0.91 -1.46 10.49
N TYR A 114 -1.42 -0.62 11.40
CA TYR A 114 -2.46 -1.02 12.35
C TYR A 114 -3.72 -1.51 11.63
N TYR A 115 -4.24 -0.72 10.70
CA TYR A 115 -5.47 -1.07 10.00
C TYR A 115 -5.29 -2.25 9.04
N GLU A 116 -4.14 -2.38 8.39
CA GLU A 116 -3.86 -3.59 7.59
C GLU A 116 -3.96 -4.83 8.46
N THR A 117 -3.25 -4.83 9.59
CA THR A 117 -3.23 -5.95 10.53
C THR A 117 -4.64 -6.26 11.04
N LYS A 118 -5.39 -5.22 11.40
CA LYS A 118 -6.78 -5.36 11.85
C LYS A 118 -7.66 -6.04 10.80
N TYR A 119 -7.60 -5.59 9.55
CA TYR A 119 -8.41 -6.17 8.48
C TYR A 119 -8.01 -7.62 8.18
N LEU A 120 -6.72 -7.93 8.25
CA LEU A 120 -6.24 -9.30 8.05
C LEU A 120 -6.82 -10.26 9.10
N PHE A 121 -6.91 -9.82 10.35
CA PHE A 121 -7.54 -10.61 11.42
C PHE A 121 -9.06 -10.65 11.30
N VAL A 122 -9.70 -9.53 11.03
CA VAL A 122 -11.17 -9.46 10.93
C VAL A 122 -11.69 -10.37 9.82
N TYR A 123 -10.99 -10.43 8.69
CA TYR A 123 -11.40 -11.28 7.56
C TYR A 123 -10.91 -12.73 7.69
N SER A 124 -10.14 -13.05 8.73
CA SER A 124 -9.62 -14.41 8.97
C SER A 124 -8.87 -14.97 7.75
N VAL A 125 -8.03 -14.15 7.12
CA VAL A 125 -7.41 -14.47 5.83
C VAL A 125 -6.57 -15.75 5.84
N LEU A 126 -5.92 -16.07 6.97
CA LEU A 126 -5.07 -17.25 7.07
C LEU A 126 -5.86 -18.54 7.32
N GLU A 127 -7.07 -18.42 7.84
CA GLU A 127 -7.94 -19.54 8.15
C GLU A 127 -8.80 -19.95 6.95
N LYS A 128 -8.78 -19.16 5.87
CA LYS A 128 -9.59 -19.36 4.66
C LYS A 128 -8.71 -19.30 3.40
N PRO A 129 -7.75 -20.22 3.24
CA PRO A 129 -6.80 -20.17 2.14
C PRO A 129 -7.44 -20.31 0.75
N GLU A 130 -8.63 -20.87 0.67
CA GLU A 130 -9.39 -20.97 -0.58
C GLU A 130 -10.04 -19.66 -0.99
N GLU A 131 -10.24 -18.72 -0.04
CA GLU A 131 -10.86 -17.42 -0.29
C GLU A 131 -9.86 -16.28 -0.37
N PHE A 132 -8.64 -16.45 0.16
CA PHE A 132 -7.64 -15.39 0.24
C PHE A 132 -6.28 -15.82 -0.32
N TYR A 133 -5.62 -14.91 -1.02
CA TYR A 133 -4.24 -15.08 -1.48
C TYR A 133 -3.21 -14.86 -0.37
N ASN A 134 -3.61 -14.19 0.73
CA ASN A 134 -2.71 -13.89 1.84
C ASN A 134 -2.22 -15.17 2.51
N ASP A 135 -0.91 -15.23 2.79
CA ASP A 135 -0.29 -16.42 3.41
C ASP A 135 0.36 -16.15 4.76
N ASN A 136 0.45 -14.87 5.16
CA ASN A 136 1.00 -14.53 6.46
C ASN A 136 0.44 -13.21 7.00
N ILE A 137 0.57 -13.03 8.31
CA ILE A 137 0.29 -11.77 9.01
C ILE A 137 1.54 -11.40 9.82
N LEU A 138 2.12 -10.23 9.54
CA LEU A 138 3.32 -9.71 10.20
C LEU A 138 4.56 -10.61 10.11
N GLY A 139 4.58 -11.59 9.20
CA GLY A 139 5.66 -12.56 9.15
C GLY A 139 5.74 -13.45 10.38
N LYS A 140 4.69 -13.49 11.20
CA LYS A 140 4.62 -14.29 12.45
C LYS A 140 3.59 -15.39 12.38
N PHE A 141 2.46 -15.14 11.74
CA PHE A 141 1.36 -16.09 11.59
C PHE A 141 1.27 -16.48 10.12
N PHE A 142 1.11 -17.75 9.85
CA PHE A 142 1.11 -18.29 8.49
C PHE A 142 -0.10 -19.19 8.27
N THR A 143 -0.54 -19.28 7.02
CA THR A 143 -1.64 -20.18 6.63
C THR A 143 -1.38 -21.62 7.09
N LYS A 144 -0.13 -22.08 6.98
CA LYS A 144 0.26 -23.44 7.40
C LYS A 144 0.04 -23.71 8.90
N ASP A 145 0.00 -22.66 9.73
CA ASP A 145 -0.21 -22.83 11.18
C ASP A 145 -1.61 -23.32 11.50
N PHE A 146 -2.56 -23.15 10.58
CA PHE A 146 -3.95 -23.57 10.70
C PHE A 146 -4.27 -24.86 9.94
N ALA A 147 -3.28 -25.44 9.27
CA ALA A 147 -3.43 -26.70 8.58
C ALA A 147 -3.60 -27.85 9.59
N GLN A 148 -4.57 -28.71 9.34
CA GLN A 148 -4.83 -29.88 10.15
C GLN A 148 -4.33 -31.15 9.48
#